data_2d61b2b305fb92c0b647f86519299094
#
_entry.id   2d61b2b305fb92c0b647f86519299094
#
_cell.length_a   1.000
_cell.length_b   1.000
_cell.length_c   1.000
_cell.angle_alpha   90.00
_cell.angle_beta   90.00
_cell.angle_gamma   90.00
#
_symmetry.space_group_name_H-M   'P 1'
#
loop_
_entity.id
_entity.type
_entity.pdbx_description
1 polymer ?
#
loop_
_entity_poly.entity_id
_entity_poly.type
_entity_poly.pdbx_seq_one_letter_code
_entity_poly.pdbx_strand_id
1 'polypeptide(L)'
;MDQFRKMKVAMALGLVLMALQLAGVATAWGQDEYDNWIARGHYVHVWPNSDTLRVENPPGQDPAVFTEFWADGGNGFNGELEYLLRPNIGVWAGLTFDNMKTNLKLEQGDITAYANDRVDLRQINIGGNYHFMPSGRFDFYAGVLLSWVGYSSSTFNFSEVDYDYQVKYDDELSWGLSAGVDIPFGQNTSWFGSAQVRYMFLALEGDNNIYALTVDPVQGFFGIGYSWW
;
A
#
# COMPACT_ATOMS: atom_id res chain seq x y z
N MET A 1 2.14 -5.93 23.35
CA MET A 1 2.43 -6.14 21.91
C MET A 1 1.66 -7.33 21.31
N ASP A 2 1.68 -8.52 21.88
CA ASP A 2 1.04 -9.73 21.33
C ASP A 2 -0.50 -9.65 21.20
N GLN A 3 -1.21 -8.96 22.09
CA GLN A 3 -2.66 -8.81 22.01
C GLN A 3 -3.14 -7.91 20.86
N PHE A 4 -2.40 -6.83 20.55
CA PHE A 4 -2.71 -5.93 19.42
C PHE A 4 -2.55 -6.64 18.08
N ARG A 5 -1.49 -7.44 17.93
CA ARG A 5 -1.21 -8.26 16.74
C ARG A 5 -2.30 -9.32 16.53
N LYS A 6 -2.71 -10.01 17.59
CA LYS A 6 -3.81 -10.98 17.54
C LYS A 6 -5.16 -10.36 17.19
N MET A 7 -5.42 -9.14 17.67
CA MET A 7 -6.63 -8.39 17.35
C MET A 7 -6.65 -7.95 15.88
N LYS A 8 -5.52 -7.44 15.33
CA LYS A 8 -5.38 -7.08 13.90
C LYS A 8 -5.64 -8.29 13.00
N VAL A 9 -5.04 -9.46 13.31
CA VAL A 9 -5.24 -10.72 12.57
C VAL A 9 -6.68 -11.22 12.64
N ALA A 10 -7.32 -11.15 13.81
CA ALA A 10 -8.71 -11.55 13.98
C ALA A 10 -9.68 -10.64 13.21
N MET A 11 -9.43 -9.33 13.17
CA MET A 11 -10.20 -8.39 12.35
C MET A 11 -10.03 -8.67 10.85
N ALA A 12 -8.80 -8.93 10.37
CA ALA A 12 -8.55 -9.27 8.98
C ALA A 12 -9.28 -10.57 8.56
N LEU A 13 -9.19 -11.63 9.39
CA LEU A 13 -9.91 -12.88 9.16
C LEU A 13 -11.43 -12.69 9.18
N GLY A 14 -11.95 -11.86 10.09
CA GLY A 14 -13.38 -11.52 10.16
C GLY A 14 -13.87 -10.81 8.90
N LEU A 15 -13.09 -9.89 8.35
CA LEU A 15 -13.43 -9.17 7.12
C LEU A 15 -13.32 -10.05 5.87
N VAL A 16 -12.33 -10.94 5.77
CA VAL A 16 -12.24 -11.94 4.71
C VAL A 16 -13.44 -12.89 4.75
N LEU A 17 -13.83 -13.38 5.92
CA LEU A 17 -15.01 -14.23 6.08
C LEU A 17 -16.30 -13.48 5.74
N MET A 18 -16.41 -12.21 6.10
CA MET A 18 -17.56 -11.37 5.77
C MET A 18 -17.63 -11.09 4.26
N ALA A 19 -16.51 -10.83 3.59
CA ALA A 19 -16.43 -10.70 2.13
C ALA A 19 -16.82 -12.00 1.41
N LEU A 20 -16.34 -13.16 1.88
CA LEU A 20 -16.70 -14.47 1.36
C LEU A 20 -18.21 -14.80 1.58
N GLN A 21 -18.78 -14.39 2.71
CA GLN A 21 -20.21 -14.57 2.96
C GLN A 21 -21.05 -13.65 2.07
N LEU A 22 -20.63 -12.40 1.84
CA LEU A 22 -21.28 -11.48 0.92
C LEU A 22 -21.21 -11.99 -0.52
N ALA A 23 -20.08 -12.57 -0.95
CA ALA A 23 -19.95 -13.23 -2.24
C ALA A 23 -20.90 -14.46 -2.37
N GLY A 24 -21.01 -15.27 -1.29
CA GLY A 24 -21.93 -16.42 -1.25
C GLY A 24 -23.42 -16.03 -1.28
N VAL A 25 -23.78 -14.88 -0.70
CA VAL A 25 -25.16 -14.36 -0.74
C VAL A 25 -25.49 -13.80 -2.13
N ALA A 26 -24.52 -13.21 -2.84
CA ALA A 26 -24.71 -12.68 -4.20
C ALA A 26 -25.10 -13.78 -5.21
N THR A 27 -24.54 -15.00 -5.07
CA THR A 27 -24.88 -16.14 -5.92
C THR A 27 -26.28 -16.72 -5.68
N ALA A 28 -26.91 -16.44 -4.52
CA ALA A 28 -28.25 -16.91 -4.16
C ALA A 28 -29.38 -16.04 -4.72
N TRP A 29 -29.09 -14.88 -5.30
CA TRP A 29 -30.07 -13.89 -5.75
C TRP A 29 -30.17 -13.82 -7.26
N GLY A 30 -30.30 -14.98 -7.93
CA GLY A 30 -30.73 -15.13 -9.32
C GLY A 30 -30.08 -14.13 -10.29
N GLN A 31 -28.81 -14.35 -10.59
CA GLN A 31 -28.12 -13.58 -11.61
C GLN A 31 -28.46 -14.08 -12.98
N ASP A 32 -28.96 -13.16 -13.82
CA ASP A 32 -28.83 -13.31 -15.27
C ASP A 32 -27.33 -13.46 -15.59
N GLU A 33 -26.97 -14.31 -16.56
CA GLU A 33 -25.61 -14.75 -16.96
C GLU A 33 -24.69 -13.60 -17.40
N TYR A 34 -24.19 -12.78 -16.45
CA TYR A 34 -23.13 -11.81 -16.71
C TYR A 34 -21.88 -12.22 -15.95
N ASP A 35 -20.81 -12.49 -16.70
CA ASP A 35 -19.48 -12.61 -16.13
C ASP A 35 -19.05 -11.25 -15.59
N ASN A 36 -19.06 -11.09 -14.27
CA ASN A 36 -18.87 -9.80 -13.60
C ASN A 36 -17.42 -9.63 -13.10
N TRP A 37 -16.45 -10.14 -13.85
CA TRP A 37 -15.05 -10.06 -13.44
C TRP A 37 -14.32 -8.94 -14.17
N ILE A 38 -13.46 -8.23 -13.42
CA ILE A 38 -12.57 -7.20 -13.93
C ILE A 38 -11.16 -7.53 -13.43
N ALA A 39 -10.19 -7.63 -14.35
CA ALA A 39 -8.78 -7.73 -14.02
C ALA A 39 -8.05 -6.45 -14.40
N ARG A 40 -7.15 -5.97 -13.53
CA ARG A 40 -6.32 -4.79 -13.79
C ARG A 40 -4.85 -5.10 -13.51
N GLY A 41 -3.98 -4.59 -14.35
CA GLY A 41 -2.54 -4.58 -14.13
C GLY A 41 -2.01 -3.16 -14.23
N HIS A 42 -1.24 -2.73 -13.22
CA HIS A 42 -0.78 -1.35 -13.12
C HIS A 42 0.72 -1.24 -12.87
N TYR A 43 1.33 -0.21 -13.42
CA TYR A 43 2.53 0.40 -12.87
C TYR A 43 2.12 1.27 -11.70
N VAL A 44 2.90 1.24 -10.62
CA VAL A 44 2.65 1.99 -9.38
C VAL A 44 3.76 3.00 -9.18
N HIS A 45 3.40 4.22 -8.84
CA HIS A 45 4.31 5.21 -8.29
C HIS A 45 3.89 5.59 -6.88
N VAL A 46 4.84 5.60 -5.96
CA VAL A 46 4.62 5.85 -4.53
C VAL A 46 5.19 7.21 -4.17
N TRP A 47 4.37 8.07 -3.57
CA TRP A 47 4.76 9.34 -2.96
C TRP A 47 4.54 9.22 -1.45
N PRO A 48 5.57 8.98 -0.65
CA PRO A 48 5.43 9.01 0.79
C PRO A 48 5.10 10.43 1.24
N ASN A 49 4.15 10.54 2.15
CA ASN A 49 3.84 11.78 2.87
C ASN A 49 4.42 11.64 4.28
N SER A 50 5.74 11.44 4.35
CA SER A 50 6.43 11.18 5.62
C SER A 50 6.94 12.48 6.24
N ASP A 51 6.74 12.59 7.55
CA ASP A 51 7.49 13.55 8.35
C ASP A 51 8.94 13.07 8.53
N THR A 52 9.87 14.01 8.75
CA THR A 52 11.22 13.66 9.16
C THR A 52 11.21 13.33 10.66
N LEU A 53 11.56 12.08 10.99
CA LEU A 53 11.76 11.69 12.38
C LEU A 53 13.17 12.08 12.83
N ARG A 54 13.28 12.95 13.84
CA ARG A 54 14.55 13.31 14.46
C ARG A 54 14.59 12.80 15.90
N VAL A 55 15.62 12.01 16.20
CA VAL A 55 15.81 11.39 17.52
C VAL A 55 17.21 11.73 18.03
N GLU A 56 17.33 12.12 19.31
CA GLU A 56 18.58 12.23 20.01
C GLU A 56 18.94 10.88 20.66
N ASN A 57 20.11 10.33 20.30
CA ASN A 57 20.58 9.03 20.75
C ASN A 57 22.00 9.07 21.34
N PRO A 58 22.26 8.56 22.52
CA PRO A 58 21.30 8.53 23.65
C PRO A 58 21.09 9.96 24.19
N PRO A 59 19.95 10.26 24.80
CA PRO A 59 19.69 11.59 25.35
C PRO A 59 20.73 12.03 26.36
N GLY A 60 21.18 13.28 26.24
CA GLY A 60 22.16 13.89 27.19
C GLY A 60 23.63 13.51 26.97
N GLN A 61 23.96 12.87 25.83
CA GLN A 61 25.37 12.67 25.44
C GLN A 61 26.00 13.97 24.95
N ASP A 62 27.27 14.21 25.27
CA ASP A 62 28.03 15.39 24.82
C ASP A 62 29.29 14.94 24.05
N PRO A 63 29.41 15.25 22.72
CA PRO A 63 28.40 15.90 21.90
C PRO A 63 27.15 15.03 21.64
N ALA A 64 25.98 15.66 21.56
CA ALA A 64 24.74 14.98 21.27
C ALA A 64 24.77 14.31 19.89
N VAL A 65 24.20 13.10 19.79
CA VAL A 65 24.04 12.37 18.53
C VAL A 65 22.59 12.47 18.09
N PHE A 66 22.35 13.03 16.90
CA PHE A 66 21.02 13.12 16.29
C PHE A 66 20.91 12.19 15.09
N THR A 67 19.80 11.50 15.02
CA THR A 67 19.44 10.65 13.90
C THR A 67 18.18 11.23 13.23
N GLU A 68 18.26 11.53 11.94
CA GLU A 68 17.12 11.94 11.12
C GLU A 68 16.79 10.82 10.12
N PHE A 69 15.52 10.41 10.08
CA PHE A 69 15.02 9.37 9.20
C PHE A 69 13.82 9.88 8.39
N TRP A 70 13.82 9.64 7.06
CA TRP A 70 12.72 10.01 6.18
C TRP A 70 12.61 9.05 4.98
N ALA A 71 11.44 9.00 4.34
CA ALA A 71 11.21 8.20 3.14
C ALA A 71 11.03 9.08 1.90
N ASP A 72 11.57 8.62 0.78
CA ASP A 72 11.37 9.19 -0.55
C ASP A 72 10.56 8.24 -1.42
N GLY A 73 10.08 8.75 -2.57
CA GLY A 73 9.24 8.02 -3.51
C GLY A 73 9.90 6.79 -4.11
N GLY A 74 9.05 5.91 -4.63
CA GLY A 74 9.43 4.68 -5.28
C GLY A 74 8.45 4.24 -6.35
N ASN A 75 8.65 3.04 -6.84
CA ASN A 75 7.87 2.50 -7.96
C ASN A 75 7.58 1.02 -7.74
N GLY A 76 6.59 0.51 -8.48
CA GLY A 76 6.23 -0.88 -8.39
C GLY A 76 5.22 -1.33 -9.44
N PHE A 77 4.64 -2.48 -9.18
CA PHE A 77 3.61 -3.10 -10.00
C PHE A 77 2.48 -3.61 -9.12
N ASN A 78 1.28 -3.60 -9.67
CA ASN A 78 0.09 -4.09 -9.02
C ASN A 78 -0.71 -4.96 -9.98
N GLY A 79 -1.33 -6.01 -9.46
CA GLY A 79 -2.34 -6.81 -10.14
C GLY A 79 -3.58 -6.93 -9.26
N GLU A 80 -4.76 -6.71 -9.84
CA GLU A 80 -6.06 -6.75 -9.16
C GLU A 80 -7.05 -7.61 -9.91
N LEU A 81 -7.89 -8.29 -9.15
CA LEU A 81 -9.08 -8.98 -9.65
C LEU A 81 -10.29 -8.51 -8.84
N GLU A 82 -11.28 -7.97 -9.52
CA GLU A 82 -12.52 -7.48 -8.95
C GLU A 82 -13.71 -8.29 -9.43
N TYR A 83 -14.65 -8.55 -8.54
CA TYR A 83 -15.93 -9.16 -8.85
C TYR A 83 -17.06 -8.19 -8.55
N LEU A 84 -17.89 -7.88 -9.55
CA LEU A 84 -19.05 -7.02 -9.39
C LEU A 84 -20.22 -7.81 -8.78
N LEU A 85 -20.52 -7.54 -7.52
CA LEU A 85 -21.72 -8.08 -6.83
C LEU A 85 -23.00 -7.48 -7.41
N ARG A 86 -22.89 -6.25 -7.89
CA ARG A 86 -23.92 -5.48 -8.62
C ARG A 86 -23.20 -4.60 -9.64
N PRO A 87 -23.90 -4.06 -10.64
CA PRO A 87 -23.26 -3.17 -11.62
C PRO A 87 -22.43 -2.03 -11.01
N ASN A 88 -22.82 -1.57 -9.83
CA ASN A 88 -22.18 -0.44 -9.13
C ASN A 88 -21.45 -0.83 -7.86
N ILE A 89 -21.35 -2.10 -7.49
CA ILE A 89 -20.66 -2.54 -6.26
C ILE A 89 -19.73 -3.69 -6.59
N GLY A 90 -18.44 -3.47 -6.44
CA GLY A 90 -17.38 -4.48 -6.62
C GLY A 90 -16.69 -4.83 -5.30
N VAL A 91 -16.22 -6.06 -5.21
CA VAL A 91 -15.24 -6.52 -4.22
C VAL A 91 -14.01 -6.99 -4.94
N TRP A 92 -12.85 -6.65 -4.46
CA TRP A 92 -11.61 -6.95 -5.15
C TRP A 92 -10.52 -7.43 -4.22
N ALA A 93 -9.57 -8.16 -4.81
CA ALA A 93 -8.32 -8.55 -4.18
C ALA A 93 -7.17 -8.24 -5.12
N GLY A 94 -6.01 -7.92 -4.57
CA GLY A 94 -4.84 -7.58 -5.37
C GLY A 94 -3.53 -7.76 -4.63
N LEU A 95 -2.45 -7.80 -5.43
CA LEU A 95 -1.07 -7.86 -4.96
C LEU A 95 -0.34 -6.64 -5.48
N THR A 96 0.36 -5.94 -4.58
CA THR A 96 1.23 -4.82 -4.95
C THR A 96 2.66 -5.15 -4.51
N PHE A 97 3.60 -4.94 -5.41
CA PHE A 97 5.04 -5.03 -5.16
C PHE A 97 5.63 -3.68 -5.53
N ASP A 98 6.00 -2.93 -4.53
CA ASP A 98 6.59 -1.60 -4.69
C ASP A 98 7.80 -1.43 -3.79
N ASN A 99 8.46 -0.29 -3.90
CA ASN A 99 9.57 0.06 -3.03
C ASN A 99 9.51 1.54 -2.67
N MET A 100 10.16 1.89 -1.58
CA MET A 100 10.43 3.26 -1.15
C MET A 100 11.91 3.41 -0.85
N LYS A 101 12.46 4.57 -1.15
CA LYS A 101 13.81 4.91 -0.71
C LYS A 101 13.74 5.46 0.71
N THR A 102 14.54 4.89 1.61
CA THR A 102 14.71 5.37 2.97
C THR A 102 16.06 6.04 3.13
N ASN A 103 16.10 7.12 3.87
CA ASN A 103 17.31 7.91 4.10
C ASN A 103 17.52 8.06 5.59
N LEU A 104 18.79 7.99 5.98
CA LEU A 104 19.24 8.14 7.35
C LEU A 104 20.38 9.15 7.40
N LYS A 105 20.29 10.12 8.30
CA LYS A 105 21.33 11.10 8.57
C LYS A 105 21.73 11.01 10.03
N LEU A 106 23.02 10.94 10.27
CA LEU A 106 23.63 11.00 11.61
C LEU A 106 24.36 12.32 11.76
N GLU A 107 24.15 12.99 12.89
CA GLU A 107 24.85 14.22 13.26
C GLU A 107 25.48 14.06 14.65
N GLN A 108 26.77 14.32 14.76
CA GLN A 108 27.50 14.35 16.03
C GLN A 108 28.54 15.46 16.02
N GLY A 109 28.30 16.57 16.73
CA GLY A 109 29.15 17.75 16.67
C GLY A 109 29.26 18.29 15.25
N ASP A 110 30.46 18.36 14.71
CA ASP A 110 30.76 18.82 13.35
C ASP A 110 30.71 17.68 12.30
N ILE A 111 30.44 16.43 12.72
CA ILE A 111 30.39 15.26 11.82
C ILE A 111 28.95 15.05 11.39
N THR A 112 28.76 14.96 10.07
CA THR A 112 27.48 14.57 9.46
C THR A 112 27.72 13.44 8.48
N ALA A 113 27.02 12.34 8.63
CA ALA A 113 27.05 11.19 7.74
C ALA A 113 25.66 10.89 7.17
N TYR A 114 25.60 10.49 5.90
CA TYR A 114 24.36 10.15 5.21
C TYR A 114 24.41 8.72 4.69
N ALA A 115 23.33 8.01 4.84
CA ALA A 115 23.13 6.72 4.21
C ALA A 115 21.72 6.62 3.62
N ASN A 116 21.55 5.80 2.61
CA ASN A 116 20.24 5.51 2.05
C ASN A 116 20.15 4.05 1.61
N ASP A 117 18.93 3.51 1.65
CA ASP A 117 18.63 2.17 1.18
C ASP A 117 17.21 2.13 0.62
N ARG A 118 16.81 1.00 0.05
CA ARG A 118 15.46 0.75 -0.44
C ARG A 118 14.77 -0.27 0.44
N VAL A 119 13.53 0.02 0.78
CA VAL A 119 12.61 -0.92 1.42
C VAL A 119 11.66 -1.43 0.36
N ASP A 120 11.68 -2.74 0.11
CA ASP A 120 10.67 -3.38 -0.73
C ASP A 120 9.42 -3.65 0.10
N LEU A 121 8.27 -3.30 -0.47
CA LEU A 121 6.96 -3.53 0.11
C LEU A 121 6.22 -4.59 -0.68
N ARG A 122 5.61 -5.53 0.04
CA ARG A 122 4.74 -6.55 -0.52
C ARG A 122 3.38 -6.41 0.13
N GLN A 123 2.38 -6.05 -0.66
CA GLN A 123 1.05 -5.76 -0.14
C GLN A 123 0.06 -6.79 -0.65
N ILE A 124 -0.71 -7.38 0.25
CA ILE A 124 -1.90 -8.16 -0.06
C ILE A 124 -3.09 -7.29 0.27
N ASN A 125 -3.84 -6.91 -0.75
CA ASN A 125 -4.93 -5.95 -0.65
C ASN A 125 -6.27 -6.65 -0.85
N ILE A 126 -7.27 -6.26 -0.06
CA ILE A 126 -8.68 -6.60 -0.28
C ILE A 126 -9.49 -5.32 -0.10
N GLY A 127 -10.51 -5.14 -0.92
CA GLY A 127 -11.30 -3.91 -0.84
C GLY A 127 -12.67 -4.02 -1.49
N GLY A 128 -13.40 -2.91 -1.42
CA GLY A 128 -14.67 -2.74 -2.11
C GLY A 128 -14.70 -1.40 -2.83
N ASN A 129 -15.25 -1.41 -4.03
CA ASN A 129 -15.44 -0.23 -4.87
C ASN A 129 -16.92 0.04 -5.10
N TYR A 130 -17.26 1.31 -5.19
CA TYR A 130 -18.53 1.78 -5.72
C TYR A 130 -18.27 2.44 -7.08
N HIS A 131 -18.89 1.89 -8.14
CA HIS A 131 -18.83 2.38 -9.51
C HIS A 131 -19.97 3.37 -9.75
N PHE A 132 -19.63 4.59 -10.13
CA PHE A 132 -20.62 5.67 -10.32
C PHE A 132 -21.30 5.61 -11.68
N MET A 133 -20.59 5.11 -12.70
CA MET A 133 -21.06 5.06 -14.09
C MET A 133 -20.64 3.76 -14.79
N PRO A 134 -21.06 2.58 -14.30
CA PRO A 134 -20.54 1.29 -14.78
C PRO A 134 -20.84 0.99 -16.27
N SER A 135 -21.80 1.66 -16.88
CA SER A 135 -22.14 1.55 -18.31
C SER A 135 -21.79 2.79 -19.13
N GLY A 136 -21.06 3.73 -18.53
CA GLY A 136 -20.68 4.99 -19.17
C GLY A 136 -19.44 4.87 -20.06
N ARG A 137 -19.14 5.97 -20.78
CA ARG A 137 -17.87 6.10 -21.53
C ARG A 137 -16.65 6.09 -20.59
N PHE A 138 -16.84 6.46 -19.33
CA PHE A 138 -15.84 6.46 -18.27
C PHE A 138 -16.50 5.82 -17.05
N ASP A 139 -15.86 4.81 -16.49
CA ASP A 139 -16.31 4.22 -15.23
C ASP A 139 -15.47 4.79 -14.09
N PHE A 140 -16.05 5.74 -13.36
CA PHE A 140 -15.44 6.29 -12.14
C PHE A 140 -15.81 5.44 -10.95
N TYR A 141 -14.83 5.11 -10.12
CA TYR A 141 -15.05 4.37 -8.89
C TYR A 141 -14.30 4.96 -7.71
N ALA A 142 -14.81 4.70 -6.51
CA ALA A 142 -14.14 4.99 -5.26
C ALA A 142 -14.36 3.84 -4.28
N GLY A 143 -13.40 3.63 -3.40
CA GLY A 143 -13.44 2.48 -2.51
C GLY A 143 -12.61 2.62 -1.26
N VAL A 144 -12.71 1.56 -0.46
CA VAL A 144 -11.91 1.35 0.75
C VAL A 144 -11.18 0.03 0.64
N LEU A 145 -10.03 -0.07 1.29
CA LEU A 145 -9.22 -1.28 1.29
C LEU A 145 -8.58 -1.54 2.64
N LEU A 146 -8.27 -2.81 2.84
CA LEU A 146 -7.37 -3.32 3.86
C LEU A 146 -6.15 -3.91 3.16
N SER A 147 -4.99 -3.69 3.71
CA SER A 147 -3.73 -4.15 3.19
C SER A 147 -2.90 -4.79 4.29
N TRP A 148 -2.43 -6.00 4.05
CA TRP A 148 -1.32 -6.55 4.80
C TRP A 148 -0.03 -6.20 4.07
N VAL A 149 0.85 -5.46 4.75
CA VAL A 149 2.10 -4.94 4.19
C VAL A 149 3.26 -5.64 4.88
N GLY A 150 4.05 -6.37 4.09
CA GLY A 150 5.32 -6.94 4.51
C GLY A 150 6.47 -6.11 3.96
N TYR A 151 7.53 -5.94 4.75
CA TYR A 151 8.69 -5.13 4.42
C TYR A 151 9.96 -5.96 4.31
N SER A 152 10.88 -5.56 3.41
CA SER A 152 12.27 -6.00 3.49
C SER A 152 13.03 -5.23 4.58
N SER A 153 14.14 -5.80 5.08
CA SER A 153 15.08 -5.04 5.91
C SER A 153 15.87 -4.04 5.07
N SER A 154 16.25 -2.91 5.69
CA SER A 154 17.19 -1.95 5.11
C SER A 154 18.57 -2.07 5.77
N THR A 155 19.63 -1.86 4.97
CA THR A 155 21.01 -1.78 5.45
C THR A 155 21.61 -0.44 5.06
N PHE A 156 21.76 0.43 6.03
CA PHE A 156 22.37 1.75 5.84
C PHE A 156 23.87 1.64 5.98
N ASN A 157 24.59 1.89 4.89
CA ASN A 157 26.04 1.91 4.86
C ASN A 157 26.55 3.35 4.98
N PHE A 158 27.27 3.64 6.04
CA PHE A 158 27.90 4.93 6.32
C PHE A 158 29.38 4.86 5.95
N SER A 159 29.70 5.15 4.70
CA SER A 159 31.05 5.06 4.16
C SER A 159 32.08 5.97 4.88
N GLU A 160 31.60 7.09 5.46
CA GLU A 160 32.45 8.05 6.18
C GLU A 160 32.99 7.51 7.52
N VAL A 161 32.31 6.52 8.10
CA VAL A 161 32.64 5.95 9.42
C VAL A 161 32.81 4.43 9.40
N ASP A 162 32.77 3.80 8.20
CA ASP A 162 32.90 2.35 8.02
C ASP A 162 31.94 1.55 8.93
N TYR A 163 30.69 1.96 8.95
CA TYR A 163 29.66 1.40 9.81
C TYR A 163 28.40 1.06 9.03
N ASP A 164 27.91 -0.17 9.21
CA ASP A 164 26.64 -0.65 8.66
C ASP A 164 25.59 -0.70 9.75
N TYR A 165 24.43 -0.13 9.48
CA TYR A 165 23.28 -0.18 10.36
C TYR A 165 22.10 -0.87 9.68
N GLN A 166 21.67 -2.02 10.20
CA GLN A 166 20.54 -2.77 9.67
C GLN A 166 19.28 -2.43 10.47
N VAL A 167 18.23 -2.06 9.74
CA VAL A 167 16.87 -1.86 10.27
C VAL A 167 15.98 -2.93 9.71
N LYS A 168 15.28 -3.63 10.59
CA LYS A 168 14.24 -4.58 10.24
C LYS A 168 12.90 -3.98 10.61
N TYR A 169 11.96 -4.05 9.67
CA TYR A 169 10.61 -3.52 9.85
C TYR A 169 9.63 -4.65 10.16
N ASP A 170 8.64 -4.37 10.99
CA ASP A 170 7.55 -5.29 11.29
C ASP A 170 6.46 -5.22 10.22
N ASP A 171 5.88 -6.38 9.88
CA ASP A 171 4.71 -6.43 9.00
C ASP A 171 3.53 -5.68 9.62
N GLU A 172 2.78 -4.95 8.81
CA GLU A 172 1.66 -4.13 9.27
C GLU A 172 0.34 -4.48 8.57
N LEU A 173 -0.75 -4.38 9.32
CA LEU A 173 -2.10 -4.32 8.77
C LEU A 173 -2.53 -2.86 8.69
N SER A 174 -2.69 -2.37 7.47
CA SER A 174 -3.07 -1.00 7.13
C SER A 174 -4.44 -0.95 6.47
N TRP A 175 -5.01 0.23 6.36
CA TRP A 175 -6.20 0.50 5.58
C TRP A 175 -5.99 1.73 4.70
N GLY A 176 -6.86 1.90 3.71
CA GLY A 176 -6.72 3.01 2.79
C GLY A 176 -8.01 3.35 2.05
N LEU A 177 -7.93 4.45 1.32
CA LEU A 177 -8.96 4.93 0.42
C LEU A 177 -8.43 4.86 -1.02
N SER A 178 -9.33 4.57 -1.96
CA SER A 178 -9.00 4.54 -3.39
C SER A 178 -10.02 5.32 -4.21
N ALA A 179 -9.57 5.90 -5.31
CA ALA A 179 -10.43 6.45 -6.35
C ALA A 179 -9.77 6.21 -7.71
N GLY A 180 -10.57 5.90 -8.72
CA GLY A 180 -10.04 5.61 -10.04
C GLY A 180 -11.03 5.81 -11.16
N VAL A 181 -10.54 5.60 -12.38
CA VAL A 181 -11.31 5.65 -13.61
C VAL A 181 -10.84 4.59 -14.59
N ASP A 182 -11.78 3.87 -15.18
CA ASP A 182 -11.57 2.94 -16.27
C ASP A 182 -12.13 3.54 -17.57
N ILE A 183 -11.32 3.52 -18.64
CA ILE A 183 -11.60 4.16 -19.92
C ILE A 183 -11.54 3.08 -21.02
N PRO A 184 -12.67 2.60 -21.55
CA PRO A 184 -12.69 1.62 -22.64
C PRO A 184 -11.91 2.10 -23.88
N PHE A 185 -11.11 1.22 -24.49
CA PHE A 185 -10.33 1.56 -25.70
C PHE A 185 -11.15 1.68 -26.98
N GLY A 186 -12.45 1.47 -26.91
CA GLY A 186 -13.36 1.60 -28.06
C GLY A 186 -14.76 1.12 -27.72
N GLN A 187 -15.64 1.08 -28.72
CA GLN A 187 -16.96 0.49 -28.58
C GLN A 187 -16.85 -1.04 -28.67
N ASN A 188 -17.58 -1.74 -27.82
CA ASN A 188 -17.62 -3.21 -27.77
C ASN A 188 -16.26 -3.88 -27.50
N THR A 189 -15.41 -3.27 -26.68
CA THR A 189 -14.14 -3.86 -26.26
C THR A 189 -14.17 -4.14 -24.77
N SER A 190 -13.67 -5.31 -24.39
CA SER A 190 -13.45 -5.68 -22.98
C SER A 190 -12.19 -5.05 -22.42
N TRP A 191 -11.32 -4.47 -23.24
CA TRP A 191 -10.08 -3.83 -22.81
C TRP A 191 -10.27 -2.35 -22.48
N PHE A 192 -9.64 -1.88 -21.43
CA PHE A 192 -9.68 -0.50 -20.99
C PHE A 192 -8.34 -0.02 -20.41
N GLY A 193 -8.11 1.29 -20.46
CA GLY A 193 -7.07 1.95 -19.70
C GLY A 193 -7.58 2.22 -18.29
N SER A 194 -6.72 2.07 -17.29
CA SER A 194 -7.06 2.28 -15.88
C SER A 194 -6.09 3.25 -15.24
N ALA A 195 -6.64 4.20 -14.48
CA ALA A 195 -5.88 5.08 -13.61
C ALA A 195 -6.54 5.12 -12.23
N GLN A 196 -5.72 4.98 -11.17
CA GLN A 196 -6.20 4.96 -9.80
C GLN A 196 -5.23 5.71 -8.89
N VAL A 197 -5.76 6.30 -7.83
CA VAL A 197 -5.00 6.87 -6.71
C VAL A 197 -5.45 6.16 -5.43
N ARG A 198 -4.48 5.80 -4.57
CA ARG A 198 -4.72 5.29 -3.23
C ARG A 198 -4.01 6.16 -2.21
N TYR A 199 -4.66 6.36 -1.09
CA TYR A 199 -4.07 6.91 0.12
C TYR A 199 -4.06 5.81 1.19
N MET A 200 -2.89 5.48 1.72
CA MET A 200 -2.71 4.42 2.72
C MET A 200 -2.36 5.04 4.06
N PHE A 201 -2.92 4.50 5.15
CA PHE A 201 -2.52 4.86 6.51
C PHE A 201 -1.48 3.87 6.99
N LEU A 202 -0.21 4.23 6.84
CA LEU A 202 0.92 3.32 6.98
C LEU A 202 2.02 3.91 7.85
N ALA A 203 2.63 3.08 8.72
CA ALA A 203 3.78 3.44 9.50
C ALA A 203 4.90 2.42 9.33
N LEU A 204 6.15 2.87 9.25
CA LEU A 204 7.34 2.03 9.33
C LEU A 204 7.73 1.88 10.80
N GLU A 205 7.46 0.73 11.40
CA GLU A 205 7.86 0.41 12.77
C GLU A 205 9.09 -0.50 12.75
N GLY A 206 10.16 -0.08 13.41
CA GLY A 206 11.37 -0.90 13.55
C GLY A 206 11.27 -1.90 14.71
N ASP A 207 12.03 -2.99 14.62
CA ASP A 207 12.00 -4.20 15.47
C ASP A 207 12.13 -3.95 16.99
N ASN A 208 12.47 -2.76 17.46
CA ASN A 208 12.65 -2.44 18.88
C ASN A 208 11.77 -1.27 19.37
N ASN A 209 10.73 -0.87 18.64
CA ASN A 209 9.89 0.31 18.92
C ASN A 209 10.68 1.62 19.11
N ILE A 210 11.92 1.67 18.61
CA ILE A 210 12.80 2.84 18.77
C ILE A 210 12.45 3.90 17.71
N TYR A 211 11.91 3.43 16.56
CA TYR A 211 11.54 4.30 15.45
C TYR A 211 10.18 3.89 14.88
N ALA A 212 9.20 4.77 14.96
CA ALA A 212 7.96 4.68 14.21
C ALA A 212 7.86 5.90 13.31
N LEU A 213 8.00 5.71 11.99
CA LEU A 213 7.83 6.75 11.00
C LEU A 213 6.47 6.60 10.34
N THR A 214 5.57 7.55 10.56
CA THR A 214 4.33 7.63 9.80
C THR A 214 4.66 8.02 8.35
N VAL A 215 4.24 7.20 7.39
CA VAL A 215 4.60 7.38 5.98
C VAL A 215 3.39 7.83 5.16
N ASP A 216 2.20 7.34 5.49
CA ASP A 216 0.91 7.68 4.86
C ASP A 216 1.03 7.91 3.33
N PRO A 217 1.49 6.93 2.54
CA PRO A 217 1.83 7.16 1.16
C PRO A 217 0.59 7.40 0.30
N VAL A 218 0.74 8.30 -0.67
CA VAL A 218 -0.11 8.36 -1.86
C VAL A 218 0.50 7.45 -2.92
N GLN A 219 -0.29 6.55 -3.49
CA GLN A 219 0.10 5.66 -4.57
C GLN A 219 -0.71 5.99 -5.82
N GLY A 220 -0.04 6.23 -6.94
CA GLY A 220 -0.65 6.41 -8.25
C GLY A 220 -0.49 5.14 -9.10
N PHE A 221 -1.57 4.67 -9.70
CA PHE A 221 -1.65 3.47 -10.50
C PHE A 221 -2.03 3.82 -11.92
N PHE A 222 -1.29 3.31 -12.90
CA PHE A 222 -1.57 3.52 -14.31
C PHE A 222 -1.40 2.21 -15.05
N GLY A 223 -2.38 1.79 -15.82
CA GLY A 223 -2.32 0.49 -16.45
C GLY A 223 -3.44 0.19 -17.40
N ILE A 224 -3.64 -1.10 -17.59
CA ILE A 224 -4.68 -1.64 -18.45
C ILE A 224 -5.49 -2.68 -17.67
N GLY A 225 -6.74 -2.87 -18.10
CA GLY A 225 -7.60 -3.90 -17.57
C GLY A 225 -8.41 -4.59 -18.65
N TYR A 226 -9.02 -5.67 -18.21
CA TYR A 226 -9.92 -6.49 -19.01
C TYR A 226 -11.15 -6.83 -18.19
N SER A 227 -12.32 -6.69 -18.79
CA SER A 227 -13.60 -7.05 -18.20
C SER A 227 -14.24 -8.19 -18.98
N TRP A 228 -14.77 -9.18 -18.26
CA TRP A 228 -15.60 -10.24 -18.81
C TRP A 228 -17.06 -9.80 -18.64
N TRP A 229 -17.67 -9.37 -19.75
CA TRP A 229 -19.08 -8.99 -19.82
C TRP A 229 -19.88 -10.06 -20.58
#